data_7d0967569fa14093178539caf2fcf171
#
_entry.id   7d0967569fa14093178539caf2fcf171
#
_cell.length_a   1.000
_cell.length_b   1.000
_cell.length_c   1.000
_cell.angle_alpha   90.00
_cell.angle_beta   90.00
_cell.angle_gamma   90.00
#
_symmetry.space_group_name_H-M   'P 1'
#
loop_
_entity.id
_entity.type
_entity.pdbx_description
1 polymer ?
#
loop_
_entity_poly.entity_id
_entity_poly.type
_entity_poly.pdbx_seq_one_letter_code
_entity_poly.pdbx_strand_id
1 'polypeptide(L)'
;MPKRVLFVCTGNSARSQMAEGFARAMGIEAFSAGTHPKDSVHPMAIVVMAEKGIDISHHRPKNLDLEFAKTVDLIVTVCSEADAECAHLPLPVPKIHWNLPDPARAEGSEGERLEAFRKVRDEIEQFVSQLASQLRG
;
A
#
# COMPACT_ATOMS: atom_id res chain seq x y z
N MET A 1 2.33 5.42 -22.15
CA MET A 1 3.24 5.45 -20.99
C MET A 1 2.52 4.90 -19.77
N PRO A 2 3.15 4.00 -19.02
CA PRO A 2 2.52 3.51 -17.79
C PRO A 2 2.40 4.63 -16.77
N LYS A 3 1.32 4.60 -16.01
CA LYS A 3 1.14 5.54 -14.92
C LYS A 3 1.93 5.07 -13.71
N ARG A 4 2.51 6.01 -13.00
CA ARG A 4 3.30 5.73 -11.80
C ARG A 4 2.46 6.08 -10.56
N VAL A 5 2.31 5.13 -9.66
CA VAL A 5 1.47 5.27 -8.46
C VAL A 5 2.31 5.01 -7.22
N LEU A 6 2.21 5.91 -6.25
CA LEU A 6 2.89 5.76 -4.97
C LEU A 6 1.83 5.54 -3.88
N PHE A 7 1.92 4.39 -3.21
CA PHE A 7 1.06 4.07 -2.07
C PHE A 7 1.75 4.46 -0.78
N VAL A 8 1.07 5.22 0.06
CA VAL A 8 1.66 5.75 1.30
C VAL A 8 0.84 5.33 2.50
N CYS A 9 1.50 4.79 3.51
CA CYS A 9 0.91 4.57 4.83
C CYS A 9 1.93 5.01 5.89
N THR A 10 1.64 4.81 7.16
CA THR A 10 2.56 5.22 8.22
C THR A 10 3.80 4.34 8.25
N GLY A 11 3.62 3.04 8.45
CA GLY A 11 4.74 2.12 8.64
C GLY A 11 5.35 1.52 7.38
N ASN A 12 4.64 1.58 6.25
CA ASN A 12 5.04 0.92 5.00
C ASN A 12 5.37 -0.56 5.24
N SER A 13 4.59 -1.21 6.08
CA SER A 13 4.85 -2.56 6.55
C SER A 13 3.79 -3.56 6.09
N ALA A 14 2.55 -3.13 5.90
CA ALA A 14 1.46 -4.03 5.52
C ALA A 14 0.63 -3.44 4.36
N ARG A 15 -0.27 -2.50 4.65
CA ARG A 15 -1.26 -2.03 3.66
C ARG A 15 -0.66 -1.50 2.37
N SER A 16 0.30 -0.58 2.46
CA SER A 16 0.92 -0.01 1.26
C SER A 16 1.79 -1.02 0.51
N GLN A 17 2.42 -1.95 1.23
CA GLN A 17 3.21 -3.01 0.60
C GLN A 17 2.33 -3.98 -0.17
N MET A 18 1.18 -4.35 0.39
CA MET A 18 0.22 -5.22 -0.30
C MET A 18 -0.35 -4.51 -1.54
N ALA A 19 -0.66 -3.22 -1.41
CA ALA A 19 -1.16 -2.45 -2.55
C ALA A 19 -0.12 -2.38 -3.68
N GLU A 20 1.13 -2.14 -3.34
CA GLU A 20 2.22 -2.14 -4.33
C GLU A 20 2.33 -3.49 -5.03
N GLY A 21 2.25 -4.59 -4.27
CA GLY A 21 2.33 -5.93 -4.83
C GLY A 21 1.21 -6.21 -5.84
N PHE A 22 -0.03 -5.91 -5.50
CA PHE A 22 -1.15 -6.08 -6.42
C PHE A 22 -1.02 -5.18 -7.64
N ALA A 23 -0.65 -3.92 -7.43
CA ALA A 23 -0.55 -2.96 -8.53
C ALA A 23 0.50 -3.40 -9.55
N ARG A 24 1.66 -3.84 -9.09
CA ARG A 24 2.70 -4.35 -10.00
C ARG A 24 2.24 -5.59 -10.75
N ALA A 25 1.53 -6.49 -10.06
CA ALA A 25 0.99 -7.69 -10.70
C ALA A 25 -0.04 -7.35 -11.78
N MET A 26 -0.70 -6.20 -11.67
CA MET A 26 -1.69 -5.73 -12.65
C MET A 26 -1.10 -4.78 -13.71
N GLY A 27 0.22 -4.66 -13.76
CA GLY A 27 0.89 -3.86 -14.80
C GLY A 27 1.05 -2.38 -14.50
N ILE A 28 0.77 -1.96 -13.26
CA ILE A 28 0.99 -0.57 -12.84
C ILE A 28 2.45 -0.41 -12.38
N GLU A 29 3.07 0.69 -12.76
CA GLU A 29 4.39 1.03 -12.23
C GLU A 29 4.17 1.59 -10.81
N ALA A 30 4.30 0.73 -9.81
CA ALA A 30 3.90 1.03 -8.44
C ALA A 30 5.07 1.07 -7.47
N PHE A 31 4.93 1.94 -6.48
CA PHE A 31 5.90 2.15 -5.42
C PHE A 31 5.14 2.32 -4.11
N SER A 32 5.83 2.15 -2.98
CA SER A 32 5.24 2.42 -1.68
C SER A 32 6.23 3.07 -0.74
N ALA A 33 5.74 3.80 0.24
CA ALA A 33 6.58 4.47 1.23
C ALA A 33 5.78 4.67 2.53
N GLY A 34 6.50 5.01 3.59
CA GLY A 34 5.91 5.32 4.88
C GLY A 34 6.36 6.67 5.39
N THR A 35 5.48 7.34 6.13
CA THR A 35 5.85 8.59 6.81
C THR A 35 6.72 8.29 8.04
N HIS A 36 6.55 7.11 8.65
CA HIS A 36 7.35 6.61 9.77
C HIS A 36 7.60 5.12 9.56
N PRO A 37 8.50 4.76 8.62
CA PRO A 37 8.66 3.36 8.22
C PRO A 37 9.16 2.46 9.35
N LYS A 38 8.61 1.25 9.40
CA LYS A 38 9.06 0.19 10.30
C LYS A 38 10.31 -0.49 9.75
N ASP A 39 10.86 -1.43 10.51
CA ASP A 39 12.10 -2.10 10.14
C ASP A 39 11.93 -3.14 9.05
N SER A 40 10.76 -3.76 8.96
CA SER A 40 10.50 -4.83 8.00
C SER A 40 9.04 -4.91 7.62
N VAL A 41 8.78 -5.57 6.49
CA VAL A 41 7.42 -5.91 6.05
C VAL A 41 6.84 -6.91 7.03
N HIS A 42 5.57 -6.75 7.39
CA HIS A 42 4.91 -7.60 8.36
C HIS A 42 4.85 -9.04 7.83
N PRO A 43 5.27 -10.04 8.65
CA PRO A 43 5.27 -11.44 8.18
C PRO A 43 3.92 -11.94 7.70
N MET A 44 2.83 -11.53 8.34
CA MET A 44 1.48 -11.95 7.93
C MET A 44 1.08 -11.34 6.59
N ALA A 45 1.57 -10.12 6.27
CA ALA A 45 1.33 -9.54 4.95
C ALA A 45 2.01 -10.39 3.88
N ILE A 46 3.25 -10.84 4.14
CA ILE A 46 3.98 -11.70 3.23
C ILE A 46 3.21 -13.01 3.00
N VAL A 47 2.71 -13.63 4.07
CA VAL A 47 1.96 -14.89 3.99
C VAL A 47 0.69 -14.74 3.14
N VAL A 48 -0.13 -13.72 3.43
CA VAL A 48 -1.42 -13.60 2.74
C VAL A 48 -1.26 -13.16 1.28
N MET A 49 -0.19 -12.44 0.96
CA MET A 49 0.10 -12.12 -0.44
C MET A 49 0.59 -13.34 -1.22
N ALA A 50 1.38 -14.19 -0.56
CA ALA A 50 1.83 -15.45 -1.17
C ALA A 50 0.65 -16.35 -1.53
N GLU A 51 -0.44 -16.31 -0.76
CA GLU A 51 -1.67 -17.04 -1.07
C GLU A 51 -2.27 -16.62 -2.42
N LYS A 52 -1.97 -15.41 -2.86
CA LYS A 52 -2.41 -14.87 -4.16
C LYS A 52 -1.33 -15.01 -5.23
N GLY A 53 -0.24 -15.71 -4.95
CA GLY A 53 0.86 -15.89 -5.88
C GLY A 53 1.75 -14.65 -6.03
N ILE A 54 1.69 -13.73 -5.07
CA ILE A 54 2.47 -12.50 -5.11
C ILE A 54 3.50 -12.53 -3.98
N ASP A 55 4.78 -12.42 -4.33
CA ASP A 55 5.87 -12.44 -3.37
C ASP A 55 6.31 -11.02 -3.05
N ILE A 56 6.08 -10.60 -1.81
CA ILE A 56 6.58 -9.33 -1.29
C ILE A 56 7.66 -9.53 -0.20
N SER A 57 8.19 -10.74 -0.09
CA SER A 57 9.18 -11.06 0.95
C SER A 57 10.48 -10.28 0.80
N HIS A 58 10.80 -9.84 -0.41
CA HIS A 58 12.01 -9.05 -0.70
C HIS A 58 11.79 -7.55 -0.58
N HIS A 59 10.56 -7.11 -0.35
CA HIS A 59 10.24 -5.69 -0.18
C HIS A 59 10.77 -5.19 1.16
N ARG A 60 11.02 -3.89 1.25
CA ARG A 60 11.46 -3.23 2.48
C ARG A 60 10.67 -1.95 2.70
N PRO A 61 10.36 -1.63 3.97
CA PRO A 61 9.81 -0.31 4.28
C PRO A 61 10.77 0.80 3.88
N LYS A 62 10.22 1.87 3.33
CA LYS A 62 11.00 3.00 2.83
C LYS A 62 10.39 4.29 3.33
N ASN A 63 11.25 5.25 3.65
CA ASN A 63 10.79 6.58 4.04
C ASN A 63 10.23 7.32 2.83
N LEU A 64 9.19 8.10 3.07
CA LEU A 64 8.62 8.93 2.01
C LEU A 64 9.66 9.98 1.57
N ASP A 65 10.02 9.93 0.30
CA ASP A 65 10.96 10.85 -0.33
C ASP A 65 10.16 11.84 -1.16
N LEU A 66 10.17 13.11 -0.75
CA LEU A 66 9.38 14.16 -1.41
C LEU A 66 9.82 14.39 -2.85
N GLU A 67 11.10 14.30 -3.13
CA GLU A 67 11.59 14.49 -4.48
C GLU A 67 11.09 13.37 -5.40
N PHE A 68 11.15 12.13 -4.92
CA PHE A 68 10.60 11.01 -5.68
C PHE A 68 9.08 11.13 -5.85
N ALA A 69 8.39 11.52 -4.78
CA ALA A 69 6.93 11.63 -4.79
C ALA A 69 6.42 12.64 -5.82
N LYS A 70 7.23 13.64 -6.17
CA LYS A 70 6.86 14.60 -7.22
C LYS A 70 6.89 14.00 -8.62
N THR A 71 7.52 12.85 -8.80
CA THR A 71 7.70 12.21 -10.11
C THR A 71 6.59 11.22 -10.46
N VAL A 72 5.71 10.90 -9.51
CA VAL A 72 4.62 9.95 -9.77
C VAL A 72 3.38 10.67 -10.28
N ASP A 73 2.46 9.92 -10.88
CA ASP A 73 1.24 10.47 -11.45
C ASP A 73 0.09 10.54 -10.43
N LEU A 74 0.16 9.71 -9.40
CA LEU A 74 -0.90 9.60 -8.39
C LEU A 74 -0.32 9.12 -7.07
N ILE A 75 -0.77 9.72 -5.99
CA ILE A 75 -0.46 9.26 -4.64
C ILE A 75 -1.74 8.71 -4.03
N VAL A 76 -1.66 7.49 -3.48
CA VAL A 76 -2.77 6.84 -2.79
C VAL A 76 -2.38 6.66 -1.33
N THR A 77 -3.07 7.32 -0.42
CA THR A 77 -2.86 7.11 1.02
C THR A 77 -3.79 5.99 1.46
N VAL A 78 -3.26 5.07 2.24
CA VAL A 78 -4.01 3.87 2.67
C VAL A 78 -4.20 3.80 4.18
N CYS A 79 -3.88 4.87 4.90
CA CYS A 79 -4.24 5.04 6.30
C CYS A 79 -4.50 6.51 6.59
N SER A 80 -5.32 6.76 7.61
CA SER A 80 -5.75 8.13 7.93
C SER A 80 -4.61 9.04 8.37
N GLU A 81 -3.65 8.48 9.11
CA GLU A 81 -2.51 9.24 9.62
C GLU A 81 -1.62 9.73 8.47
N ALA A 82 -1.31 8.84 7.52
CA ALA A 82 -0.52 9.21 6.36
C ALA A 82 -1.27 10.22 5.47
N ASP A 83 -2.58 10.07 5.36
CA ASP A 83 -3.40 11.00 4.60
C ASP A 83 -3.34 12.41 5.20
N ALA A 84 -3.48 12.51 6.52
CA ALA A 84 -3.40 13.78 7.21
C ALA A 84 -2.01 14.43 7.06
N GLU A 85 -0.95 13.63 7.17
CA GLU A 85 0.41 14.13 7.01
C GLU A 85 0.68 14.60 5.57
N CYS A 86 0.23 13.81 4.58
CA CYS A 86 0.43 14.17 3.18
C CYS A 86 -0.35 15.43 2.76
N ALA A 87 -1.46 15.72 3.43
CA ALA A 87 -2.27 16.89 3.12
C ALA A 87 -1.49 18.19 3.35
N HIS A 88 -0.48 18.17 4.20
CA HIS A 88 0.33 19.33 4.54
C HIS A 88 1.63 19.41 3.73
N LEU A 89 1.90 18.43 2.87
CA LEU A 89 3.13 18.42 2.09
C LEU A 89 2.97 19.19 0.77
N PRO A 90 4.03 19.88 0.32
CA PRO A 90 3.95 20.64 -0.93
C PRO A 90 4.11 19.73 -2.15
N LEU A 91 3.17 18.80 -2.32
CA LEU A 91 3.19 17.83 -3.41
C LEU A 91 2.11 18.19 -4.44
N PRO A 92 2.50 18.60 -5.66
CA PRO A 92 1.54 18.98 -6.69
C PRO A 92 0.95 17.78 -7.44
N VAL A 93 0.98 16.60 -6.82
CA VAL A 93 0.51 15.35 -7.40
C VAL A 93 -0.90 15.08 -6.90
N PRO A 94 -1.83 14.64 -7.77
CA PRO A 94 -3.17 14.22 -7.30
C PRO A 94 -3.09 13.16 -6.22
N LYS A 95 -3.93 13.29 -5.21
CA LYS A 95 -3.97 12.36 -4.07
C LYS A 95 -5.39 11.81 -3.92
N ILE A 96 -5.47 10.51 -3.66
CA ILE A 96 -6.73 9.88 -3.26
C ILE A 96 -6.47 9.09 -1.97
N HIS A 97 -7.53 8.82 -1.22
CA HIS A 97 -7.43 8.12 0.05
C HIS A 97 -8.32 6.88 0.05
N TRP A 98 -7.74 5.72 0.39
CA TRP A 98 -8.49 4.50 0.63
C TRP A 98 -8.54 4.27 2.13
N ASN A 99 -9.74 4.25 2.70
CA ASN A 99 -9.91 4.05 4.13
C ASN A 99 -9.83 2.55 4.45
N LEU A 100 -8.65 2.09 4.86
CA LEU A 100 -8.37 0.69 5.15
C LEU A 100 -8.01 0.53 6.62
N PRO A 101 -8.63 -0.43 7.33
CA PRO A 101 -8.24 -0.71 8.72
C PRO A 101 -6.84 -1.29 8.78
N ASP A 102 -6.18 -1.10 9.92
CA ASP A 102 -4.84 -1.65 10.12
C ASP A 102 -4.96 -3.10 10.59
N PRO A 103 -4.62 -4.09 9.74
CA PRO A 103 -4.76 -5.50 10.14
C PRO A 103 -3.76 -5.90 11.23
N ALA A 104 -2.67 -5.16 11.38
CA ALA A 104 -1.68 -5.45 12.44
C ALA A 104 -2.21 -5.18 13.83
N ARG A 105 -3.32 -4.44 13.95
CA ARG A 105 -3.96 -4.18 15.25
C ARG A 105 -4.92 -5.27 15.67
N ALA A 106 -5.19 -6.25 14.81
CA ALA A 106 -6.10 -7.34 15.13
C ALA A 106 -5.55 -8.16 16.30
N GLU A 107 -6.45 -8.55 17.20
CA GLU A 107 -6.11 -9.35 18.36
C GLU A 107 -6.67 -10.77 18.21
N GLY A 108 -6.24 -11.67 19.10
CA GLY A 108 -6.71 -13.03 19.10
C GLY A 108 -5.62 -14.02 18.67
N SER A 109 -6.03 -15.19 18.22
CA SER A 109 -5.12 -16.25 17.79
C SER A 109 -4.41 -15.85 16.50
N GLU A 110 -3.34 -16.57 16.17
CA GLU A 110 -2.64 -16.36 14.91
C GLU A 110 -3.58 -16.51 13.72
N GLY A 111 -4.47 -17.52 13.76
CA GLY A 111 -5.45 -17.72 12.70
C GLY A 111 -6.42 -16.55 12.55
N GLU A 112 -6.89 -16.00 13.67
CA GLU A 112 -7.78 -14.84 13.65
C GLU A 112 -7.07 -13.61 13.11
N ARG A 113 -5.82 -13.42 13.46
CA ARG A 113 -5.01 -12.32 12.97
C ARG A 113 -4.71 -12.45 11.48
N LEU A 114 -4.43 -13.67 11.00
CA LEU A 114 -4.27 -13.93 9.58
C LEU A 114 -5.54 -13.63 8.79
N GLU A 115 -6.71 -13.98 9.36
CA GLU A 115 -7.99 -13.66 8.72
C GLU A 115 -8.18 -12.15 8.57
N ALA A 116 -7.76 -11.37 9.57
CA ALA A 116 -7.82 -9.92 9.48
C ALA A 116 -6.95 -9.41 8.32
N PHE A 117 -5.77 -9.97 8.17
CA PHE A 117 -4.88 -9.63 7.04
C PHE A 117 -5.50 -10.04 5.69
N ARG A 118 -6.13 -11.22 5.62
CA ARG A 118 -6.79 -11.67 4.39
C ARG A 118 -7.93 -10.75 4.00
N LYS A 119 -8.70 -10.31 4.96
CA LYS A 119 -9.83 -9.41 4.71
C LYS A 119 -9.36 -8.07 4.15
N VAL A 120 -8.36 -7.47 4.75
CA VAL A 120 -7.80 -6.21 4.27
C VAL A 120 -7.12 -6.40 2.91
N ARG A 121 -6.39 -7.51 2.74
CA ARG A 121 -5.79 -7.87 1.45
C ARG A 121 -6.83 -7.89 0.34
N ASP A 122 -7.98 -8.53 0.59
CA ASP A 122 -9.02 -8.67 -0.42
C ASP A 122 -9.66 -7.32 -0.75
N GLU A 123 -9.81 -6.44 0.23
CA GLU A 123 -10.27 -5.08 -0.01
C GLU A 123 -9.28 -4.29 -0.88
N ILE A 124 -7.99 -4.42 -0.57
CA ILE A 124 -6.94 -3.76 -1.35
C ILE A 124 -6.94 -4.25 -2.79
N GLU A 125 -7.08 -5.56 -2.98
CA GLU A 125 -7.14 -6.16 -4.33
C GLU A 125 -8.25 -5.53 -5.16
N GLN A 126 -9.43 -5.33 -4.56
CA GLN A 126 -10.56 -4.69 -5.23
C GLN A 126 -10.26 -3.24 -5.59
N PHE A 127 -9.74 -2.47 -4.65
CA PHE A 127 -9.36 -1.07 -4.91
C PHE A 127 -8.32 -0.95 -6.01
N VAL A 128 -7.30 -1.80 -5.97
CA VAL A 128 -6.22 -1.77 -6.97
C VAL A 128 -6.75 -2.19 -8.35
N SER A 129 -7.64 -3.19 -8.38
CA SER A 129 -8.26 -3.64 -9.63
C SER A 129 -9.06 -2.51 -10.28
N GLN A 130 -9.84 -1.78 -9.50
CA GLN A 130 -10.59 -0.63 -10.00
C GLN A 130 -9.65 0.47 -10.51
N LEU A 131 -8.59 0.75 -9.75
CA LEU A 131 -7.60 1.74 -10.15
C LEU A 131 -6.93 1.35 -11.47
N ALA A 132 -6.52 0.08 -11.60
CA ALA A 132 -5.89 -0.42 -12.83
C ALA A 132 -6.81 -0.23 -14.04
N SER A 133 -8.10 -0.50 -13.86
CA SER A 133 -9.10 -0.30 -14.90
C SER A 133 -9.20 1.18 -15.30
N GLN A 134 -9.23 2.08 -14.33
CA GLN A 134 -9.30 3.52 -14.59
C GLN A 134 -8.06 4.04 -15.31
N LEU A 135 -6.87 3.54 -14.93
CA LEU A 135 -5.62 3.98 -15.56
C LEU A 135 -5.46 3.50 -16.99
N ARG A 136 -6.10 2.38 -17.35
CA ARG A 136 -6.07 1.86 -18.71
C ARG A 136 -7.15 2.49 -19.61
N GLY A 137 -8.19 2.97 -18.98
CA GLY A 137 -9.30 3.61 -19.66
C GLY A 137 -8.98 5.01 -20.07
#